data_3c54f848140107bf8a5d150fc33bc81f
#
_entry.id   3c54f848140107bf8a5d150fc33bc81f
#
_cell.length_a   1.000
_cell.length_b   1.000
_cell.length_c   1.000
_cell.angle_alpha   90.00
_cell.angle_beta   90.00
_cell.angle_gamma   90.00
#
_symmetry.space_group_name_H-M   'P 1'
#
loop_
_entity.id
_entity.type
_entity.pdbx_description
1 polymer ?
#
loop_
_entity_poly.entity_id
_entity_poly.type
_entity_poly.pdbx_seq_one_letter_code
_entity_poly.pdbx_strand_id
1 'polypeptide(L)'
;MSFLKVSKKAMISSLPIATIGLVTLHNPVEANNNHNNYSTTSNSAAAHQQFNQSQNKYTSVAISKHRNQDHSNWMTNLTGERFTTIAHRGASGYAPEHTFHAYDKSHNELGASYIELDLQRTKDGQLVAMHDETVDRTTNGTGRVEDYTLAQLKQLDAGSWFNNAHPEYAKPEYKNAKVPTLDEILSRYGTKANYYIETKNPNVYPGMEEQLLETLKKHHMLTGNSLNHGHILIQSFSEESLQKMHQLDSRVPLIRLLDKNELQQQSEADLQHILSYAIGVGPDYTSLNAENTKHLKDLGFLIHPYTVDKTTDMQRLNQYGVDGLFTNFADKYKATIPNE
;
A
#
# COMPACT_ATOMS: atom_id res chain seq x y z
N MET A 1 58.47 -32.09 11.42
CA MET A 1 58.57 -32.03 12.90
C MET A 1 57.38 -31.22 13.36
N SER A 2 56.55 -31.75 13.95
CA SER A 2 56.08 -32.57 15.04
C SER A 2 54.67 -32.06 15.43
N PHE A 3 53.77 -32.94 15.31
CA PHE A 3 52.42 -33.06 15.85
C PHE A 3 52.26 -32.58 17.30
N LEU A 4 51.09 -32.04 17.63
CA LEU A 4 50.34 -32.53 18.79
C LEU A 4 48.82 -32.24 18.60
N LYS A 5 48.09 -33.30 18.39
CA LYS A 5 46.63 -33.45 18.64
C LYS A 5 46.44 -33.63 20.15
N VAL A 6 45.45 -32.98 20.72
CA VAL A 6 44.80 -33.49 21.95
C VAL A 6 43.29 -33.46 21.75
N SER A 7 42.73 -34.63 22.02
CA SER A 7 41.34 -35.03 21.81
C SER A 7 40.57 -35.11 23.15
N LYS A 8 39.28 -34.82 23.12
CA LYS A 8 38.15 -35.38 23.90
C LYS A 8 38.08 -35.15 25.43
N LYS A 9 36.95 -34.65 25.88
CA LYS A 9 35.91 -35.50 26.53
C LYS A 9 34.61 -34.73 26.77
N ALA A 10 33.52 -35.36 26.32
CA ALA A 10 32.15 -35.07 26.72
C ALA A 10 31.91 -35.47 28.19
N MET A 11 31.08 -34.71 28.90
CA MET A 11 30.43 -35.16 30.13
C MET A 11 28.93 -34.80 30.02
N ILE A 12 28.16 -35.87 29.93
CA ILE A 12 26.71 -35.95 30.11
C ILE A 12 26.45 -36.03 31.60
N SER A 13 25.62 -35.21 32.17
CA SER A 13 24.99 -35.51 33.47
C SER A 13 23.48 -35.28 33.38
N SER A 14 22.78 -36.35 33.66
CA SER A 14 21.36 -36.55 33.65
C SER A 14 20.68 -36.14 34.97
N LEU A 15 19.51 -35.52 34.87
CA LEU A 15 18.25 -35.66 35.63
C LEU A 15 18.22 -35.37 37.15
N PRO A 16 17.08 -34.94 37.76
CA PRO A 16 15.84 -35.64 37.69
C PRO A 16 14.54 -34.83 37.50
N ILE A 17 13.53 -35.55 37.05
CA ILE A 17 12.10 -35.24 36.99
C ILE A 17 11.56 -35.13 38.44
N ALA A 18 10.78 -34.08 38.72
CA ALA A 18 9.92 -34.04 39.90
C ALA A 18 8.45 -33.92 39.48
N THR A 19 7.75 -35.02 39.66
CA THR A 19 6.29 -35.13 39.60
C THR A 19 5.71 -34.72 40.95
N ILE A 20 4.78 -33.78 40.97
CA ILE A 20 3.88 -33.52 42.11
C ILE A 20 2.53 -33.20 41.46
N GLY A 21 1.52 -33.97 41.49
CA GLY A 21 0.77 -34.41 42.68
C GLY A 21 -0.57 -33.64 42.64
N LEU A 22 -1.57 -34.30 42.01
CA LEU A 22 -2.97 -33.87 41.97
C LEU A 22 -3.52 -33.91 43.41
N VAL A 23 -4.06 -32.84 43.92
CA VAL A 23 -4.89 -32.86 45.15
C VAL A 23 -6.27 -32.37 44.78
N THR A 24 -7.18 -33.30 44.69
CA THR A 24 -8.62 -33.10 44.69
C THR A 24 -9.10 -32.89 46.12
N LEU A 25 -9.76 -31.77 46.39
CA LEU A 25 -10.61 -31.59 47.57
C LEU A 25 -12.05 -31.43 47.11
N HIS A 26 -12.84 -32.45 47.38
CA HIS A 26 -14.31 -32.40 47.40
C HIS A 26 -14.78 -31.88 48.76
N ASN A 27 -15.73 -30.94 48.75
CA ASN A 27 -16.87 -31.02 49.65
C ASN A 27 -18.03 -30.13 49.14
N PRO A 28 -19.28 -30.61 49.33
CA PRO A 28 -20.47 -30.10 48.68
C PRO A 28 -21.20 -29.13 49.60
N VAL A 29 -21.84 -28.14 49.01
CA VAL A 29 -22.97 -27.43 49.67
C VAL A 29 -24.10 -27.31 48.64
N GLU A 30 -25.25 -27.64 49.14
CA GLU A 30 -26.53 -27.90 48.50
C GLU A 30 -27.15 -26.70 47.75
N ALA A 31 -28.06 -27.10 46.91
CA ALA A 31 -28.87 -26.31 46.00
C ALA A 31 -29.70 -25.19 46.65
N ASN A 32 -29.86 -24.13 45.92
CA ASN A 32 -31.13 -23.44 45.87
C ASN A 32 -31.42 -22.95 44.44
N ASN A 33 -32.52 -23.48 43.90
CA ASN A 33 -33.06 -23.13 42.60
C ASN A 33 -33.55 -21.66 42.60
N ASN A 34 -33.07 -20.89 41.64
CA ASN A 34 -33.94 -19.90 41.01
C ASN A 34 -33.51 -19.67 39.57
N HIS A 35 -34.41 -20.06 38.68
CA HIS A 35 -34.31 -19.82 37.24
C HIS A 35 -34.20 -18.34 36.93
N ASN A 36 -33.12 -17.92 36.32
CA ASN A 36 -33.13 -16.86 35.33
C ASN A 36 -32.05 -17.16 34.27
N ASN A 37 -32.52 -17.72 33.17
CA ASN A 37 -31.78 -17.85 31.95
C ASN A 37 -31.44 -16.46 31.39
N TYR A 38 -30.19 -16.07 31.46
CA TYR A 38 -29.63 -15.08 30.53
C TYR A 38 -28.65 -15.76 29.61
N SER A 39 -29.14 -16.08 28.42
CA SER A 39 -28.35 -16.47 27.27
C SER A 39 -27.61 -15.22 26.75
N THR A 40 -26.33 -15.03 27.11
CA THR A 40 -25.52 -13.87 26.72
C THR A 40 -24.44 -14.15 25.68
N THR A 41 -24.47 -15.32 25.03
CA THR A 41 -23.42 -15.68 24.03
C THR A 41 -23.87 -15.73 22.58
N SER A 42 -25.16 -15.58 22.28
CA SER A 42 -25.67 -15.57 20.90
C SER A 42 -25.92 -14.15 20.34
N ASN A 43 -25.99 -13.13 21.17
CA ASN A 43 -26.33 -11.76 20.70
C ASN A 43 -25.13 -10.95 20.21
N SER A 44 -23.89 -11.30 20.60
CA SER A 44 -22.72 -10.55 20.16
C SER A 44 -22.33 -10.89 18.71
N ALA A 45 -22.38 -12.17 18.32
CA ALA A 45 -22.08 -12.60 16.98
C ALA A 45 -23.14 -12.14 15.96
N ALA A 46 -24.44 -12.19 16.36
CA ALA A 46 -25.52 -11.69 15.52
C ALA A 46 -25.49 -10.14 15.39
N ALA A 47 -25.15 -9.43 16.47
CA ALA A 47 -24.98 -7.99 16.43
C ALA A 47 -23.78 -7.55 15.58
N HIS A 48 -22.65 -8.29 15.64
CA HIS A 48 -21.51 -8.08 14.74
C HIS A 48 -21.83 -8.41 13.28
N GLN A 49 -22.58 -9.50 13.02
CA GLN A 49 -23.02 -9.80 11.66
C GLN A 49 -24.03 -8.77 11.12
N GLN A 50 -24.97 -8.30 11.92
CA GLN A 50 -25.89 -7.23 11.52
C GLN A 50 -25.18 -5.89 11.34
N PHE A 51 -24.21 -5.55 12.19
CA PHE A 51 -23.40 -4.34 12.06
C PHE A 51 -22.55 -4.41 10.77
N ASN A 52 -21.89 -5.54 10.49
CA ASN A 52 -21.15 -5.73 9.27
C ASN A 52 -22.04 -5.78 8.00
N GLN A 53 -23.25 -6.35 8.09
CA GLN A 53 -24.22 -6.31 6.99
C GLN A 53 -24.80 -4.92 6.74
N SER A 54 -24.99 -4.11 7.80
CA SER A 54 -25.44 -2.73 7.65
C SER A 54 -24.34 -1.84 7.09
N GLN A 55 -23.07 -2.00 7.52
CA GLN A 55 -21.93 -1.28 6.98
C GLN A 55 -21.67 -1.68 5.52
N ASN A 56 -21.75 -2.98 5.17
CA ASN A 56 -21.68 -3.43 3.78
C ASN A 56 -22.83 -2.89 2.92
N LYS A 57 -24.01 -2.72 3.46
CA LYS A 57 -25.16 -2.15 2.74
C LYS A 57 -24.98 -0.64 2.51
N TYR A 58 -24.35 0.08 3.43
CA TYR A 58 -24.07 1.52 3.26
C TYR A 58 -22.88 1.74 2.32
N THR A 59 -21.82 0.92 2.38
CA THR A 59 -20.68 0.99 1.45
C THR A 59 -21.05 0.54 0.04
N SER A 60 -21.79 -0.55 -0.12
CA SER A 60 -22.28 -0.99 -1.42
C SER A 60 -23.31 -0.02 -2.01
N VAL A 61 -24.14 0.62 -1.20
CA VAL A 61 -25.10 1.67 -1.63
C VAL A 61 -24.36 2.98 -1.92
N ALA A 62 -23.31 3.34 -1.19
CA ALA A 62 -22.49 4.51 -1.52
C ALA A 62 -21.72 4.29 -2.82
N ILE A 63 -21.06 3.14 -2.99
CA ILE A 63 -20.39 2.74 -4.22
C ILE A 63 -21.39 2.63 -5.38
N SER A 64 -22.59 2.04 -5.18
CA SER A 64 -23.58 1.91 -6.23
C SER A 64 -24.31 3.23 -6.55
N LYS A 65 -24.49 4.14 -5.58
CA LYS A 65 -25.01 5.49 -5.85
C LYS A 65 -24.02 6.35 -6.63
N HIS A 66 -22.72 6.19 -6.36
CA HIS A 66 -21.68 6.88 -7.14
C HIS A 66 -21.49 6.24 -8.53
N ARG A 67 -21.75 4.94 -8.73
CA ARG A 67 -21.73 4.27 -10.04
C ARG A 67 -22.75 4.83 -11.04
N ASN A 68 -23.84 5.43 -10.57
CA ASN A 68 -24.89 6.01 -11.42
C ASN A 68 -24.77 7.53 -11.61
N GLN A 69 -23.78 8.18 -11.02
CA GLN A 69 -23.43 9.57 -11.31
C GLN A 69 -22.20 9.59 -12.21
N ASP A 70 -22.25 10.46 -13.21
CA ASP A 70 -21.23 10.71 -14.20
C ASP A 70 -19.80 10.49 -13.65
N HIS A 71 -19.11 9.42 -14.11
CA HIS A 71 -17.83 8.97 -13.57
C HIS A 71 -16.72 10.02 -13.60
N SER A 72 -16.84 11.01 -14.53
CA SER A 72 -15.94 12.16 -14.59
C SER A 72 -15.94 13.00 -13.31
N ASN A 73 -17.04 12.96 -12.54
CA ASN A 73 -17.20 13.76 -11.32
C ASN A 73 -16.67 13.05 -10.06
N TRP A 74 -16.38 11.74 -10.09
CA TRP A 74 -16.03 11.04 -8.86
C TRP A 74 -14.60 11.37 -8.39
N MET A 75 -13.61 11.35 -9.27
CA MET A 75 -12.24 11.77 -8.92
C MET A 75 -12.15 13.26 -8.63
N THR A 76 -12.89 14.10 -9.37
CA THR A 76 -13.02 15.52 -9.05
C THR A 76 -13.59 15.71 -7.63
N ASN A 77 -14.52 14.85 -7.20
CA ASN A 77 -15.06 14.89 -5.84
C ASN A 77 -14.07 14.43 -4.77
N LEU A 78 -13.15 13.47 -5.09
CA LEU A 78 -12.13 12.99 -4.16
C LEU A 78 -10.92 13.94 -4.08
N THR A 79 -10.43 14.45 -5.20
CA THR A 79 -9.17 15.20 -5.27
C THR A 79 -9.37 16.68 -5.62
N GLY A 80 -10.56 17.07 -6.06
CA GLY A 80 -10.81 18.40 -6.64
C GLY A 80 -10.20 18.59 -8.03
N GLU A 81 -9.63 17.55 -8.64
CA GLU A 81 -8.93 17.59 -9.92
C GLU A 81 -9.57 16.63 -10.92
N ARG A 82 -9.71 17.05 -12.17
CA ARG A 82 -10.18 16.23 -13.28
C ARG A 82 -9.17 15.17 -13.70
N PHE A 83 -7.87 15.52 -13.64
CA PHE A 83 -6.77 14.63 -13.97
C PHE A 83 -5.82 14.53 -12.78
N THR A 84 -5.69 13.33 -12.23
CA THR A 84 -4.85 13.09 -11.06
C THR A 84 -3.40 12.90 -11.47
N THR A 85 -2.50 13.73 -10.93
CA THR A 85 -1.06 13.61 -11.12
C THR A 85 -0.44 12.79 -9.99
N ILE A 86 0.01 11.57 -10.29
CA ILE A 86 0.57 10.66 -9.30
C ILE A 86 2.10 10.66 -9.45
N ALA A 87 2.80 11.23 -8.45
CA ALA A 87 4.26 11.29 -8.45
C ALA A 87 4.85 9.94 -8.08
N HIS A 88 5.24 9.15 -9.10
CA HIS A 88 5.77 7.81 -8.99
C HIS A 88 7.06 7.78 -8.18
N ARG A 89 7.01 7.23 -6.96
CA ARG A 89 8.10 7.23 -5.97
C ARG A 89 8.58 8.63 -5.58
N GLY A 90 7.66 9.60 -5.61
CA GLY A 90 7.94 11.03 -5.54
C GLY A 90 8.35 11.62 -6.90
N ALA A 91 9.08 12.73 -6.91
CA ALA A 91 9.62 13.34 -8.13
C ALA A 91 10.87 12.58 -8.60
N SER A 92 10.74 11.28 -8.85
CA SER A 92 11.86 10.34 -9.08
C SER A 92 12.65 10.61 -10.37
N GLY A 93 12.11 11.36 -11.31
CA GLY A 93 12.85 11.85 -12.47
C GLY A 93 13.84 12.99 -12.15
N TYR A 94 13.77 13.60 -10.95
CA TYR A 94 14.57 14.75 -10.54
C TYR A 94 15.31 14.58 -9.22
N ALA A 95 14.95 13.57 -8.42
CA ALA A 95 15.51 13.32 -7.11
C ALA A 95 15.49 11.82 -6.80
N PRO A 96 16.35 11.30 -5.88
CA PRO A 96 16.39 9.88 -5.57
C PRO A 96 15.04 9.35 -5.10
N GLU A 97 14.52 8.32 -5.81
CA GLU A 97 13.23 7.72 -5.54
C GLU A 97 13.08 7.29 -4.08
N HIS A 98 11.86 7.35 -3.55
CA HIS A 98 11.52 6.95 -2.19
C HIS A 98 12.39 7.60 -1.10
N THR A 99 12.80 8.85 -1.31
CA THR A 99 13.43 9.69 -0.29
C THR A 99 12.60 10.94 -0.01
N PHE A 100 12.84 11.59 1.12
CA PHE A 100 12.20 12.86 1.39
C PHE A 100 12.55 13.95 0.37
N HIS A 101 13.71 13.86 -0.29
CA HIS A 101 14.05 14.79 -1.39
C HIS A 101 13.07 14.66 -2.57
N ALA A 102 12.73 13.43 -2.97
CA ALA A 102 11.76 13.20 -4.04
C ALA A 102 10.33 13.55 -3.60
N TYR A 103 9.96 13.25 -2.36
CA TYR A 103 8.62 13.54 -1.84
C TYR A 103 8.39 15.02 -1.63
N ASP A 104 9.34 15.73 -0.99
CA ASP A 104 9.26 17.19 -0.80
C ASP A 104 9.17 17.90 -2.14
N LYS A 105 9.96 17.48 -3.12
CA LYS A 105 9.93 18.06 -4.46
C LYS A 105 8.58 17.83 -5.14
N SER A 106 8.05 16.61 -5.11
CA SER A 106 6.76 16.31 -5.75
C SER A 106 5.59 17.05 -5.10
N HIS A 107 5.57 17.14 -3.77
CA HIS A 107 4.49 17.75 -3.01
C HIS A 107 4.60 19.27 -2.96
N ASN A 108 5.75 19.82 -2.57
CA ASN A 108 5.91 21.24 -2.28
C ASN A 108 6.24 22.07 -3.52
N GLU A 109 6.97 21.51 -4.51
CA GLU A 109 7.45 22.26 -5.68
C GLU A 109 6.61 21.97 -6.93
N LEU A 110 6.31 20.70 -7.21
CA LEU A 110 5.63 20.29 -8.44
C LEU A 110 4.11 20.20 -8.29
N GLY A 111 3.61 20.20 -7.06
CA GLY A 111 2.18 20.17 -6.75
C GLY A 111 1.50 18.93 -7.30
N ALA A 112 2.13 17.75 -7.14
CA ALA A 112 1.50 16.48 -7.49
C ALA A 112 0.29 16.20 -6.61
N SER A 113 -0.75 15.60 -7.17
CA SER A 113 -1.97 15.25 -6.44
C SER A 113 -1.72 14.18 -5.39
N TYR A 114 -0.84 13.21 -5.69
CA TYR A 114 -0.45 12.12 -4.80
C TYR A 114 1.05 11.92 -4.76
N ILE A 115 1.55 11.59 -3.56
CA ILE A 115 2.86 10.95 -3.36
C ILE A 115 2.63 9.45 -3.46
N GLU A 116 3.30 8.80 -4.40
CA GLU A 116 3.23 7.34 -4.51
C GLU A 116 4.35 6.69 -3.73
N LEU A 117 4.03 5.56 -3.07
CA LEU A 117 4.89 4.82 -2.16
C LEU A 117 4.80 3.32 -2.45
N ASP A 118 5.96 2.68 -2.65
CA ASP A 118 6.10 1.21 -2.62
C ASP A 118 6.53 0.76 -1.22
N LEU A 119 5.83 -0.18 -0.61
CA LEU A 119 6.16 -0.66 0.72
C LEU A 119 6.82 -2.03 0.71
N GLN A 120 7.96 -2.12 1.39
CA GLN A 120 8.63 -3.34 1.83
C GLN A 120 8.64 -3.38 3.36
N ARG A 121 9.08 -4.50 3.96
CA ARG A 121 9.14 -4.63 5.42
C ARG A 121 10.52 -5.09 5.87
N THR A 122 11.08 -4.42 6.86
CA THR A 122 12.37 -4.78 7.48
C THR A 122 12.25 -6.04 8.34
N LYS A 123 13.42 -6.61 8.71
CA LYS A 123 13.55 -7.77 9.60
C LYS A 123 12.85 -7.59 10.95
N ASP A 124 12.90 -6.39 11.49
CA ASP A 124 12.24 -5.99 12.74
C ASP A 124 10.83 -5.42 12.53
N GLY A 125 10.24 -5.68 11.35
CA GLY A 125 8.82 -5.45 11.09
C GLY A 125 8.44 -4.02 10.77
N GLN A 126 9.36 -3.13 10.34
CA GLN A 126 9.00 -1.77 9.97
C GLN A 126 8.65 -1.66 8.49
N LEU A 127 7.52 -1.00 8.17
CA LEU A 127 7.17 -0.67 6.79
C LEU A 127 8.04 0.48 6.29
N VAL A 128 8.75 0.26 5.20
CA VAL A 128 9.69 1.21 4.59
C VAL A 128 9.36 1.44 3.13
N ALA A 129 9.65 2.65 2.63
CA ALA A 129 9.45 2.99 1.24
C ALA A 129 10.64 2.49 0.41
N MET A 130 10.41 1.43 -0.38
CA MET A 130 11.38 0.86 -1.31
C MET A 130 10.68 0.02 -2.37
N HIS A 131 11.07 0.20 -3.63
CA HIS A 131 10.46 -0.53 -4.73
C HIS A 131 10.93 -1.98 -4.80
N ASP A 132 12.27 -2.18 -4.84
CA ASP A 132 12.87 -3.50 -5.04
C ASP A 132 12.87 -4.30 -3.71
N GLU A 133 12.83 -5.62 -3.81
CA GLU A 133 13.02 -6.50 -2.64
C GLU A 133 14.43 -6.40 -2.05
N THR A 134 15.40 -5.88 -2.84
CA THR A 134 16.79 -5.71 -2.43
C THR A 134 17.18 -4.24 -2.38
N VAL A 135 18.17 -3.92 -1.55
CA VAL A 135 18.67 -2.55 -1.38
C VAL A 135 19.71 -2.14 -2.44
N ASP A 136 20.10 -3.05 -3.32
CA ASP A 136 21.29 -2.95 -4.19
C ASP A 136 21.22 -1.79 -5.18
N ARG A 137 20.05 -1.56 -5.82
CA ARG A 137 19.92 -0.56 -6.89
C ARG A 137 19.91 0.87 -6.39
N THR A 138 19.26 1.11 -5.26
CA THR A 138 18.98 2.46 -4.76
C THR A 138 19.72 2.82 -3.48
N THR A 139 20.64 1.95 -3.03
CA THR A 139 21.52 2.23 -1.87
C THR A 139 22.94 1.78 -2.12
N ASN A 140 23.82 2.07 -1.16
CA ASN A 140 25.18 1.54 -1.13
C ASN A 140 25.29 0.19 -0.38
N GLY A 141 24.16 -0.44 -0.03
CA GLY A 141 24.10 -1.78 0.60
C GLY A 141 23.88 -2.89 -0.43
N THR A 142 23.79 -4.13 0.06
CA THR A 142 23.57 -5.33 -0.76
C THR A 142 22.70 -6.33 0.00
N GLY A 143 21.72 -6.95 -0.66
CA GLY A 143 20.87 -7.98 -0.10
C GLY A 143 19.42 -7.53 0.09
N ARG A 144 18.61 -8.39 0.72
CA ARG A 144 17.16 -8.21 0.81
C ARG A 144 16.79 -7.22 1.92
N VAL A 145 15.75 -6.43 1.70
CA VAL A 145 15.22 -5.50 2.72
C VAL A 145 14.84 -6.24 4.00
N GLU A 146 14.25 -7.43 3.89
CA GLU A 146 13.82 -8.25 5.02
C GLU A 146 14.97 -8.79 5.88
N ASP A 147 16.22 -8.73 5.43
CA ASP A 147 17.40 -9.12 6.18
C ASP A 147 17.96 -7.98 7.05
N TYR A 148 17.56 -6.74 6.78
CA TYR A 148 17.99 -5.55 7.50
C TYR A 148 17.00 -5.18 8.61
N THR A 149 17.50 -4.90 9.81
CA THR A 149 16.73 -4.13 10.79
C THR A 149 16.60 -2.68 10.30
N LEU A 150 15.59 -1.94 10.78
CA LEU A 150 15.46 -0.52 10.46
C LEU A 150 16.75 0.26 10.79
N ALA A 151 17.34 -0.01 11.93
CA ALA A 151 18.60 0.65 12.35
C ALA A 151 19.74 0.42 11.33
N GLN A 152 19.87 -0.80 10.79
CA GLN A 152 20.86 -1.12 9.76
C GLN A 152 20.50 -0.44 8.44
N LEU A 153 19.23 -0.49 8.01
CA LEU A 153 18.76 0.13 6.78
C LEU A 153 19.01 1.65 6.78
N LYS A 154 18.80 2.30 7.92
CA LYS A 154 19.06 3.74 8.11
C LYS A 154 20.54 4.14 8.04
N GLN A 155 21.48 3.19 8.08
CA GLN A 155 22.91 3.49 7.85
C GLN A 155 23.22 3.62 6.36
N LEU A 156 22.43 3.02 5.49
CA LEU A 156 22.66 3.04 4.05
C LEU A 156 22.49 4.46 3.48
N ASP A 157 23.21 4.70 2.40
CA ASP A 157 23.05 5.90 1.56
C ASP A 157 22.11 5.57 0.41
N ALA A 158 20.92 6.15 0.43
CA ALA A 158 19.87 5.94 -0.58
C ALA A 158 19.80 7.09 -1.63
N GLY A 159 20.81 7.95 -1.71
CA GLY A 159 20.76 9.09 -2.62
C GLY A 159 21.95 9.24 -3.57
N SER A 160 23.16 8.81 -3.18
CA SER A 160 24.37 8.97 -4.03
C SER A 160 24.28 8.22 -5.35
N TRP A 161 23.56 7.11 -5.43
CA TRP A 161 23.33 6.38 -6.68
C TRP A 161 22.65 7.26 -7.74
N PHE A 162 21.69 8.10 -7.31
CA PHE A 162 20.97 9.01 -8.21
C PHE A 162 21.90 10.06 -8.81
N ASN A 163 22.77 10.66 -8.02
CA ASN A 163 23.76 11.62 -8.49
C ASN A 163 24.69 11.03 -9.56
N ASN A 164 25.00 9.74 -9.43
CA ASN A 164 25.86 9.04 -10.42
C ASN A 164 25.08 8.69 -11.70
N ALA A 165 23.81 8.32 -11.57
CA ALA A 165 22.96 7.91 -12.69
C ALA A 165 22.41 9.12 -13.47
N HIS A 166 22.20 10.26 -12.78
CA HIS A 166 21.56 11.47 -13.29
C HIS A 166 22.40 12.73 -12.98
N PRO A 167 23.61 12.86 -13.56
CA PRO A 167 24.51 13.97 -13.25
C PRO A 167 23.90 15.34 -13.54
N GLU A 168 22.94 15.44 -14.47
CA GLU A 168 22.23 16.67 -14.82
C GLU A 168 21.30 17.18 -13.70
N TYR A 169 20.88 16.28 -12.78
CA TYR A 169 20.03 16.60 -11.63
C TYR A 169 20.74 16.37 -10.30
N ALA A 170 22.05 16.04 -10.34
CA ALA A 170 22.83 15.72 -9.15
C ALA A 170 22.90 16.91 -8.19
N LYS A 171 22.74 16.64 -6.89
CA LYS A 171 22.85 17.62 -5.83
C LYS A 171 23.64 17.08 -4.65
N PRO A 172 24.48 17.90 -4.01
CA PRO A 172 25.24 17.46 -2.83
C PRO A 172 24.38 16.95 -1.68
N GLU A 173 23.18 17.53 -1.49
CA GLU A 173 22.23 17.17 -0.44
C GLU A 173 21.60 15.79 -0.61
N TYR A 174 21.65 15.19 -1.79
CA TYR A 174 21.13 13.83 -2.01
C TYR A 174 22.04 12.78 -1.40
N LYS A 175 23.32 13.09 -1.23
CA LYS A 175 24.28 12.19 -0.56
C LYS A 175 23.82 11.88 0.85
N ASN A 176 23.88 10.60 1.22
CA ASN A 176 23.43 10.07 2.51
C ASN A 176 21.93 10.24 2.79
N ALA A 177 21.10 10.48 1.78
CA ALA A 177 19.65 10.37 1.91
C ALA A 177 19.29 9.01 2.52
N LYS A 178 18.21 8.96 3.30
CA LYS A 178 17.80 7.75 4.04
C LYS A 178 16.52 7.19 3.48
N VAL A 179 16.38 5.87 3.56
CA VAL A 179 15.12 5.16 3.28
C VAL A 179 14.12 5.54 4.39
N PRO A 180 12.99 6.18 4.08
CA PRO A 180 11.99 6.55 5.08
C PRO A 180 11.09 5.38 5.43
N THR A 181 10.56 5.36 6.65
CA THR A 181 9.45 4.50 7.05
C THR A 181 8.11 5.14 6.64
N LEU A 182 7.07 4.33 6.51
CA LEU A 182 5.70 4.83 6.33
C LEU A 182 5.30 5.78 7.49
N ASP A 183 5.66 5.42 8.72
CA ASP A 183 5.39 6.24 9.91
C ASP A 183 6.05 7.63 9.84
N GLU A 184 7.30 7.72 9.37
CA GLU A 184 8.00 8.98 9.15
C GLU A 184 7.35 9.82 8.04
N ILE A 185 6.92 9.18 6.94
CA ILE A 185 6.26 9.86 5.82
C ILE A 185 4.93 10.46 6.28
N LEU A 186 4.08 9.66 6.93
CA LEU A 186 2.78 10.10 7.44
C LEU A 186 2.93 11.15 8.54
N SER A 187 3.97 11.05 9.39
CA SER A 187 4.27 12.07 10.40
C SER A 187 4.69 13.41 9.78
N ARG A 188 5.43 13.38 8.66
CA ARG A 188 5.95 14.58 7.99
C ARG A 188 4.85 15.38 7.30
N TYR A 189 4.00 14.72 6.54
CA TYR A 189 3.02 15.41 5.68
C TYR A 189 1.61 15.39 6.24
N GLY A 190 1.23 14.38 7.04
CA GLY A 190 -0.11 14.24 7.60
C GLY A 190 -1.18 14.29 6.51
N THR A 191 -2.30 14.95 6.80
CA THR A 191 -3.41 15.16 5.85
C THR A 191 -3.17 16.33 4.89
N LYS A 192 -1.96 16.89 4.84
CA LYS A 192 -1.60 17.92 3.84
C LYS A 192 -1.18 17.32 2.52
N ALA A 193 -0.88 16.02 2.48
CA ALA A 193 -0.58 15.27 1.27
C ALA A 193 -1.58 14.12 1.11
N ASN A 194 -1.75 13.66 -0.13
CA ASN A 194 -2.45 12.43 -0.44
C ASN A 194 -1.42 11.35 -0.79
N TYR A 195 -1.73 10.09 -0.47
CA TYR A 195 -0.81 8.98 -0.61
C TYR A 195 -1.41 7.87 -1.46
N TYR A 196 -0.63 7.40 -2.42
CA TYR A 196 -0.95 6.25 -3.25
C TYR A 196 0.02 5.13 -2.86
N ILE A 197 -0.45 4.12 -2.14
CA ILE A 197 0.42 3.17 -1.42
C ILE A 197 0.33 1.79 -2.04
N GLU A 198 1.46 1.26 -2.51
CA GLU A 198 1.54 -0.12 -3.01
C GLU A 198 2.00 -1.09 -1.94
N THR A 199 1.26 -2.21 -1.76
CA THR A 199 1.76 -3.38 -1.05
C THR A 199 2.61 -4.22 -2.02
N LYS A 200 3.95 -4.09 -1.90
CA LYS A 200 4.90 -4.86 -2.71
C LYS A 200 5.08 -6.26 -2.15
N ASN A 201 5.01 -7.26 -3.01
CA ASN A 201 5.27 -8.66 -2.66
C ASN A 201 4.64 -9.11 -1.33
N PRO A 202 3.32 -8.89 -1.10
CA PRO A 202 2.69 -9.11 0.21
C PRO A 202 2.77 -10.57 0.68
N ASN A 203 2.98 -11.53 -0.23
CA ASN A 203 3.25 -12.92 0.06
C ASN A 203 4.58 -13.16 0.80
N VAL A 204 5.56 -12.25 0.63
CA VAL A 204 6.84 -12.28 1.37
C VAL A 204 6.67 -11.75 2.79
N TYR A 205 5.68 -10.88 3.01
CA TYR A 205 5.45 -10.16 4.26
C TYR A 205 4.08 -10.49 4.90
N PRO A 206 3.85 -11.69 5.43
CA PRO A 206 2.58 -12.04 6.06
C PRO A 206 2.17 -11.00 7.12
N GLY A 207 0.92 -10.53 7.07
CA GLY A 207 0.39 -9.50 7.98
C GLY A 207 0.72 -8.06 7.59
N MET A 208 1.25 -7.83 6.38
CA MET A 208 1.57 -6.49 5.88
C MET A 208 0.33 -5.61 5.77
N GLU A 209 -0.79 -6.17 5.35
CA GLU A 209 -2.05 -5.45 5.17
C GLU A 209 -2.61 -4.94 6.50
N GLU A 210 -2.63 -5.80 7.52
CA GLU A 210 -3.06 -5.42 8.87
C GLU A 210 -2.16 -4.31 9.41
N GLN A 211 -0.85 -4.45 9.25
CA GLN A 211 0.13 -3.47 9.73
C GLN A 211 -0.02 -2.12 9.01
N LEU A 212 -0.27 -2.14 7.70
CA LEU A 212 -0.55 -0.94 6.91
C LEU A 212 -1.79 -0.22 7.46
N LEU A 213 -2.90 -0.94 7.65
CA LEU A 213 -4.12 -0.34 8.19
C LEU A 213 -3.94 0.19 9.62
N GLU A 214 -3.21 -0.52 10.49
CA GLU A 214 -2.89 -0.03 11.84
C GLU A 214 -2.08 1.27 11.79
N THR A 215 -1.08 1.35 10.91
CA THR A 215 -0.26 2.55 10.72
C THR A 215 -1.11 3.71 10.20
N LEU A 216 -1.95 3.48 9.20
CA LEU A 216 -2.87 4.49 8.66
C LEU A 216 -3.87 4.97 9.72
N LYS A 217 -4.41 4.06 10.53
CA LYS A 217 -5.31 4.40 11.64
C LYS A 217 -4.61 5.25 12.72
N LYS A 218 -3.38 4.90 13.09
CA LYS A 218 -2.55 5.68 14.02
C LYS A 218 -2.39 7.13 13.57
N HIS A 219 -2.23 7.34 12.27
CA HIS A 219 -2.08 8.67 11.66
C HIS A 219 -3.40 9.33 11.23
N HIS A 220 -4.55 8.80 11.69
CA HIS A 220 -5.90 9.32 11.38
C HIS A 220 -6.27 9.32 9.88
N MET A 221 -5.59 8.51 9.05
CA MET A 221 -5.83 8.43 7.61
C MET A 221 -7.09 7.61 7.24
N LEU A 222 -7.64 6.81 8.17
CA LEU A 222 -8.86 6.01 7.98
C LEU A 222 -10.11 6.65 8.59
N THR A 223 -10.06 7.94 8.94
CA THR A 223 -11.26 8.69 9.34
C THR A 223 -12.19 8.90 8.15
N GLY A 224 -13.49 9.05 8.40
CA GLY A 224 -14.46 9.35 7.33
C GLY A 224 -14.07 10.59 6.52
N ASN A 225 -13.53 11.62 7.18
CA ASN A 225 -13.04 12.82 6.52
C ASN A 225 -11.87 12.53 5.58
N SER A 226 -10.84 11.80 6.04
CA SER A 226 -9.67 11.46 5.21
C SER A 226 -10.05 10.61 4.00
N LEU A 227 -10.90 9.59 4.19
CA LEU A 227 -11.35 8.71 3.11
C LEU A 227 -12.21 9.45 2.09
N ASN A 228 -13.11 10.34 2.55
CA ASN A 228 -13.97 11.12 1.67
C ASN A 228 -13.21 12.17 0.84
N HIS A 229 -12.05 12.62 1.30
CA HIS A 229 -11.16 13.52 0.55
C HIS A 229 -10.08 12.77 -0.25
N GLY A 230 -10.13 11.43 -0.30
CA GLY A 230 -9.19 10.63 -1.06
C GLY A 230 -7.74 10.74 -0.60
N HIS A 231 -7.50 10.99 0.71
CA HIS A 231 -6.11 11.09 1.19
C HIS A 231 -5.33 9.79 1.04
N ILE A 232 -6.01 8.66 0.91
CA ILE A 232 -5.40 7.33 0.75
C ILE A 232 -6.04 6.61 -0.43
N LEU A 233 -5.19 6.10 -1.31
CA LEU A 233 -5.47 5.05 -2.28
C LEU A 233 -4.47 3.93 -2.05
N ILE A 234 -4.92 2.67 -2.03
CA ILE A 234 -4.04 1.51 -1.91
C ILE A 234 -4.08 0.72 -3.21
N GLN A 235 -2.91 0.31 -3.66
CA GLN A 235 -2.74 -0.46 -4.90
C GLN A 235 -1.92 -1.72 -4.67
N SER A 236 -2.09 -2.72 -5.52
CA SER A 236 -1.25 -3.91 -5.58
C SER A 236 -1.40 -4.64 -6.91
N PHE A 237 -0.32 -5.35 -7.30
CA PHE A 237 -0.39 -6.41 -8.30
C PHE A 237 -0.98 -7.70 -7.73
N SER A 238 -0.99 -7.86 -6.40
CA SER A 238 -1.60 -9.02 -5.74
C SER A 238 -3.10 -8.79 -5.53
N GLU A 239 -3.91 -9.53 -6.26
CA GLU A 239 -5.35 -9.56 -6.06
C GLU A 239 -5.72 -10.03 -4.64
N GLU A 240 -5.02 -11.06 -4.14
CA GLU A 240 -5.23 -11.61 -2.80
C GLU A 240 -5.02 -10.54 -1.72
N SER A 241 -3.96 -9.72 -1.85
CA SER A 241 -3.69 -8.62 -0.92
C SER A 241 -4.81 -7.57 -0.94
N LEU A 242 -5.31 -7.19 -2.12
CA LEU A 242 -6.41 -6.24 -2.23
C LEU A 242 -7.71 -6.79 -1.67
N GLN A 243 -8.04 -8.05 -1.94
CA GLN A 243 -9.22 -8.70 -1.36
C GLN A 243 -9.13 -8.79 0.16
N LYS A 244 -7.96 -9.11 0.70
CA LYS A 244 -7.70 -9.10 2.13
C LYS A 244 -7.87 -7.70 2.72
N MET A 245 -7.31 -6.66 2.08
CA MET A 245 -7.54 -5.26 2.47
C MET A 245 -9.03 -4.91 2.51
N HIS A 246 -9.78 -5.29 1.45
CA HIS A 246 -11.22 -5.06 1.38
C HIS A 246 -12.00 -5.77 2.51
N GLN A 247 -11.58 -6.97 2.89
CA GLN A 247 -12.16 -7.70 4.02
C GLN A 247 -11.85 -7.04 5.36
N LEU A 248 -10.66 -6.48 5.53
CA LEU A 248 -10.23 -5.81 6.76
C LEU A 248 -10.91 -4.45 6.94
N ASP A 249 -11.00 -3.64 5.88
CA ASP A 249 -11.75 -2.37 5.87
C ASP A 249 -12.23 -2.03 4.46
N SER A 250 -13.48 -2.35 4.15
CA SER A 250 -14.09 -2.15 2.83
C SER A 250 -14.29 -0.67 2.43
N ARG A 251 -14.00 0.28 3.32
CA ARG A 251 -14.07 1.71 3.04
C ARG A 251 -12.82 2.24 2.34
N VAL A 252 -11.71 1.52 2.45
CA VAL A 252 -10.44 1.92 1.84
C VAL A 252 -10.54 1.76 0.32
N PRO A 253 -10.29 2.82 -0.47
CA PRO A 253 -10.33 2.74 -1.92
C PRO A 253 -9.11 1.97 -2.44
N LEU A 254 -9.37 0.94 -3.25
CA LEU A 254 -8.37 0.01 -3.77
C LEU A 254 -8.27 0.10 -5.30
N ILE A 255 -7.05 -0.05 -5.81
CA ILE A 255 -6.73 -0.06 -7.23
C ILE A 255 -5.99 -1.34 -7.58
N ARG A 256 -6.47 -2.08 -8.57
CA ARG A 256 -5.82 -3.29 -9.09
C ARG A 256 -4.79 -2.92 -10.15
N LEU A 257 -3.50 -3.17 -9.86
CA LEU A 257 -2.43 -3.01 -10.85
C LEU A 257 -2.44 -4.20 -11.83
N LEU A 258 -2.36 -3.91 -13.12
CA LEU A 258 -2.34 -4.90 -14.19
C LEU A 258 -1.07 -4.75 -15.02
N ASP A 259 -0.32 -5.84 -15.20
CA ASP A 259 0.87 -5.82 -16.04
C ASP A 259 0.53 -5.69 -17.53
N LYS A 260 1.57 -5.56 -18.37
CA LYS A 260 1.46 -5.27 -19.79
C LYS A 260 0.53 -6.21 -20.57
N ASN A 261 0.45 -7.49 -20.19
CA ASN A 261 -0.34 -8.48 -20.91
C ASN A 261 -1.64 -8.84 -20.18
N GLU A 262 -1.72 -8.49 -18.90
CA GLU A 262 -2.81 -8.92 -18.03
C GLU A 262 -4.14 -8.26 -18.41
N LEU A 263 -4.13 -6.98 -18.80
CA LEU A 263 -5.36 -6.28 -19.19
C LEU A 263 -6.08 -6.96 -20.37
N GLN A 264 -5.34 -7.40 -21.39
CA GLN A 264 -5.95 -8.06 -22.56
C GLN A 264 -6.46 -9.47 -22.26
N GLN A 265 -6.06 -10.06 -21.15
CA GLN A 265 -6.49 -11.39 -20.71
C GLN A 265 -7.73 -11.34 -19.81
N GLN A 266 -8.12 -10.15 -19.33
CA GLN A 266 -9.30 -10.01 -18.50
C GLN A 266 -10.58 -10.23 -19.32
N SER A 267 -11.38 -11.21 -18.92
CA SER A 267 -12.75 -11.35 -19.38
C SER A 267 -13.67 -10.32 -18.71
N GLU A 268 -14.89 -10.15 -19.24
CA GLU A 268 -15.91 -9.32 -18.60
C GLU A 268 -16.20 -9.76 -17.15
N ALA A 269 -16.18 -11.07 -16.90
CA ALA A 269 -16.40 -11.61 -15.56
C ALA A 269 -15.24 -11.24 -14.61
N ASP A 270 -14.00 -11.26 -15.08
CA ASP A 270 -12.83 -10.86 -14.30
C ASP A 270 -12.87 -9.36 -13.97
N LEU A 271 -13.24 -8.51 -14.94
CA LEU A 271 -13.43 -7.07 -14.71
C LEU A 271 -14.55 -6.81 -13.69
N GLN A 272 -15.69 -7.51 -13.78
CA GLN A 272 -16.75 -7.40 -12.78
C GLN A 272 -16.28 -7.91 -11.39
N HIS A 273 -15.45 -8.93 -11.36
CA HIS A 273 -14.86 -9.42 -10.11
C HIS A 273 -13.94 -8.36 -9.49
N ILE A 274 -13.06 -7.72 -10.25
CA ILE A 274 -12.23 -6.60 -9.77
C ILE A 274 -13.10 -5.49 -9.17
N LEU A 275 -14.20 -5.12 -9.83
CA LEU A 275 -15.14 -4.10 -9.33
C LEU A 275 -15.82 -4.48 -8.02
N SER A 276 -15.81 -5.75 -7.61
CA SER A 276 -16.38 -6.16 -6.33
C SER A 276 -15.56 -5.73 -5.13
N TYR A 277 -14.25 -5.48 -5.29
CA TYR A 277 -13.34 -5.08 -4.23
C TYR A 277 -12.53 -3.80 -4.55
N ALA A 278 -12.33 -3.44 -5.81
CA ALA A 278 -11.54 -2.28 -6.22
C ALA A 278 -12.39 -1.25 -6.97
N ILE A 279 -12.00 0.02 -6.86
CA ILE A 279 -12.68 1.15 -7.52
C ILE A 279 -12.03 1.50 -8.87
N GLY A 280 -10.85 0.99 -9.14
CA GLY A 280 -10.10 1.32 -10.34
C GLY A 280 -9.02 0.31 -10.67
N VAL A 281 -8.39 0.55 -11.81
CA VAL A 281 -7.26 -0.21 -12.32
C VAL A 281 -6.07 0.70 -12.64
N GLY A 282 -4.85 0.19 -12.40
CA GLY A 282 -3.60 0.80 -12.83
C GLY A 282 -2.93 -0.11 -13.84
N PRO A 283 -3.24 -0.02 -15.13
CA PRO A 283 -2.62 -0.85 -16.15
C PRO A 283 -1.28 -0.28 -16.62
N ASP A 284 -0.41 -1.17 -17.15
CA ASP A 284 0.71 -0.72 -17.98
C ASP A 284 0.17 0.15 -19.11
N TYR A 285 0.70 1.37 -19.27
CA TYR A 285 0.16 2.36 -20.20
C TYR A 285 0.23 1.92 -21.67
N THR A 286 1.12 0.99 -22.00
CA THR A 286 1.26 0.47 -23.38
C THR A 286 0.15 -0.51 -23.74
N SER A 287 -0.59 -1.03 -22.76
CA SER A 287 -1.74 -1.91 -22.96
C SER A 287 -3.03 -1.16 -23.28
N LEU A 288 -3.05 0.19 -23.09
CA LEU A 288 -4.23 1.02 -23.31
C LEU A 288 -4.35 1.50 -24.75
N ASN A 289 -5.58 1.52 -25.23
CA ASN A 289 -6.03 2.18 -26.45
C ASN A 289 -7.39 2.87 -26.19
N ALA A 290 -7.90 3.64 -27.15
CA ALA A 290 -9.15 4.39 -26.97
C ALA A 290 -10.36 3.47 -26.70
N GLU A 291 -10.41 2.29 -27.31
CA GLU A 291 -11.52 1.34 -27.18
C GLU A 291 -11.56 0.70 -25.79
N ASN A 292 -10.44 0.08 -25.34
CA ASN A 292 -10.41 -0.57 -24.04
C ASN A 292 -10.47 0.43 -22.88
N THR A 293 -9.91 1.64 -23.05
CA THR A 293 -10.04 2.71 -22.05
C THR A 293 -11.50 3.12 -21.91
N LYS A 294 -12.20 3.33 -23.04
CA LYS A 294 -13.64 3.63 -23.02
C LYS A 294 -14.43 2.51 -22.35
N HIS A 295 -14.16 1.26 -22.69
CA HIS A 295 -14.83 0.11 -22.09
C HIS A 295 -14.66 0.07 -20.56
N LEU A 296 -13.45 0.24 -20.05
CA LEU A 296 -13.18 0.31 -18.61
C LEU A 296 -13.92 1.48 -17.94
N LYS A 297 -14.00 2.63 -18.60
CA LYS A 297 -14.78 3.79 -18.12
C LYS A 297 -16.28 3.47 -18.07
N ASP A 298 -16.83 2.85 -19.11
CA ASP A 298 -18.24 2.46 -19.18
C ASP A 298 -18.60 1.46 -18.06
N LEU A 299 -17.68 0.59 -17.66
CA LEU A 299 -17.81 -0.30 -16.50
C LEU A 299 -17.71 0.43 -15.14
N GLY A 300 -17.17 1.62 -15.11
CA GLY A 300 -17.06 2.44 -13.92
C GLY A 300 -15.71 2.41 -13.22
N PHE A 301 -14.67 1.98 -13.87
CA PHE A 301 -13.32 2.03 -13.31
C PHE A 301 -12.72 3.43 -13.32
N LEU A 302 -11.98 3.78 -12.27
CA LEU A 302 -10.91 4.76 -12.37
C LEU A 302 -9.72 4.13 -13.09
N ILE A 303 -9.06 4.91 -13.94
CA ILE A 303 -7.95 4.41 -14.77
C ILE A 303 -6.72 5.28 -14.54
N HIS A 304 -5.71 4.73 -13.87
CA HIS A 304 -4.43 5.37 -13.57
C HIS A 304 -3.26 4.54 -14.12
N PRO A 305 -2.89 4.68 -15.41
CA PRO A 305 -1.80 3.91 -16.01
C PRO A 305 -0.41 4.32 -15.48
N TYR A 306 0.53 3.38 -15.47
CA TYR A 306 1.93 3.54 -15.06
C TYR A 306 2.90 3.08 -16.16
N THR A 307 4.16 3.49 -16.22
CA THR A 307 4.67 4.78 -15.75
C THR A 307 4.93 5.60 -16.98
N VAL A 308 4.34 6.79 -17.04
CA VAL A 308 4.25 7.59 -18.27
C VAL A 308 5.15 8.82 -18.14
N ASP A 309 6.26 8.83 -18.88
CA ASP A 309 7.27 9.90 -18.77
C ASP A 309 7.39 10.78 -20.03
N LYS A 310 6.84 10.31 -21.17
CA LYS A 310 6.86 11.05 -22.42
C LYS A 310 5.60 11.89 -22.57
N THR A 311 5.75 13.18 -22.82
CA THR A 311 4.64 14.12 -23.02
C THR A 311 3.65 13.68 -24.11
N THR A 312 4.16 13.04 -25.18
CA THR A 312 3.32 12.51 -26.26
C THR A 312 2.41 11.35 -25.78
N ASP A 313 2.91 10.50 -24.89
CA ASP A 313 2.10 9.41 -24.30
C ASP A 313 1.11 9.97 -23.27
N MET A 314 1.51 10.96 -22.48
CA MET A 314 0.62 11.67 -21.56
C MET A 314 -0.58 12.28 -22.30
N GLN A 315 -0.31 13.02 -23.38
CA GLN A 315 -1.36 13.63 -24.21
C GLN A 315 -2.27 12.59 -24.84
N ARG A 316 -1.71 11.50 -25.38
CA ARG A 316 -2.46 10.39 -25.96
C ARG A 316 -3.40 9.74 -24.95
N LEU A 317 -2.91 9.46 -23.73
CA LEU A 317 -3.71 8.85 -22.67
C LEU A 317 -4.81 9.78 -22.16
N ASN A 318 -4.54 11.08 -22.04
CA ASN A 318 -5.58 12.08 -21.74
C ASN A 318 -6.70 12.06 -22.81
N GLN A 319 -6.34 11.93 -24.11
CA GLN A 319 -7.33 11.80 -25.20
C GLN A 319 -8.13 10.51 -25.11
N TYR A 320 -7.57 9.41 -24.59
CA TYR A 320 -8.29 8.16 -24.36
C TYR A 320 -9.28 8.27 -23.18
N GLY A 321 -9.10 9.26 -22.30
CA GLY A 321 -10.02 9.53 -21.19
C GLY A 321 -9.61 8.86 -19.87
N VAL A 322 -8.30 8.64 -19.63
CA VAL A 322 -7.81 8.21 -18.30
C VAL A 322 -8.08 9.28 -17.23
N ASP A 323 -8.16 8.89 -15.97
CA ASP A 323 -8.46 9.80 -14.85
C ASP A 323 -7.20 10.44 -14.22
N GLY A 324 -6.05 9.99 -14.63
CA GLY A 324 -4.74 10.44 -14.17
C GLY A 324 -3.66 9.47 -14.61
N LEU A 325 -2.43 9.68 -14.19
CA LEU A 325 -1.35 8.75 -14.48
C LEU A 325 -0.19 8.86 -13.49
N PHE A 326 0.59 7.79 -13.40
CA PHE A 326 1.86 7.74 -12.69
C PHE A 326 2.97 8.25 -13.58
N THR A 327 3.78 9.18 -13.06
CA THR A 327 4.92 9.74 -13.78
C THR A 327 6.07 10.09 -12.84
N ASN A 328 7.30 9.96 -13.36
CA ASN A 328 8.50 10.47 -12.71
C ASN A 328 8.65 11.99 -12.85
N PHE A 329 7.81 12.65 -13.69
CA PHE A 329 7.88 14.05 -14.06
C PHE A 329 6.50 14.73 -13.94
N ALA A 330 6.06 14.97 -12.71
CA ALA A 330 4.74 15.51 -12.42
C ALA A 330 4.45 16.87 -13.09
N ASP A 331 5.45 17.74 -13.18
CA ASP A 331 5.38 19.02 -13.88
C ASP A 331 5.10 18.89 -15.37
N LYS A 332 5.75 17.91 -16.04
CA LYS A 332 5.51 17.63 -17.45
C LYS A 332 4.08 17.16 -17.69
N TYR A 333 3.55 16.33 -16.80
CA TYR A 333 2.17 15.88 -16.93
C TYR A 333 1.19 17.03 -16.74
N LYS A 334 1.37 17.82 -15.70
CA LYS A 334 0.51 19.00 -15.43
C LYS A 334 0.50 19.97 -16.62
N ALA A 335 1.62 20.12 -17.32
CA ALA A 335 1.70 20.95 -18.51
C ALA A 335 0.91 20.38 -19.73
N THR A 336 0.51 19.11 -19.70
CA THR A 336 -0.32 18.48 -20.76
C THR A 336 -1.81 18.53 -20.46
N ILE A 337 -2.20 18.85 -19.23
CA ILE A 337 -3.59 18.97 -18.83
C ILE A 337 -4.17 20.24 -19.44
N PRO A 338 -5.29 20.17 -20.18
CA PRO A 338 -5.93 21.35 -20.73
C PRO A 338 -6.29 22.35 -19.60
N ASN A 339 -5.96 23.61 -19.77
CA ASN A 339 -6.49 24.66 -18.91
C ASN A 339 -8.03 24.68 -19.08
N GLU A 340 -8.76 24.54 -17.98
CA GLU A 340 -10.21 24.68 -17.97
C GLU A 340 -10.64 26.13 -18.25
#